data_9639563855808503617a1b058ed97af4
#
_entry.id   9639563855808503617a1b058ed97af4
#
_cell.length_a   1.000
_cell.length_b   1.000
_cell.length_c   1.000
_cell.angle_alpha   90.00
_cell.angle_beta   90.00
_cell.angle_gamma   90.00
#
_symmetry.space_group_name_H-M   'P 1'
#
loop_
_entity.id
_entity.type
_entity.pdbx_description
1 polymer ?
#
loop_
_entity_poly.entity_id
_entity_poly.type
_entity_poly.pdbx_seq_one_letter_code
_entity_poly.pdbx_strand_id
1 'polypeptide(L)'
;MRINSVKKSRDDQGACGRCGEALPAGSAYRWIKGRYGPRKVRCTKHECSFRPSEMTESKMADVYGAQESVEGFMAGWSPDAGVGDVQSACSDAAEAIRSVAEEYREAAEAMGGAGSEMEDKASELESWADDVENAANDFEDFEPSYEAAIECPKCRD
;
A
#
# COMPACT_ATOMS: atom_id res chain seq x y z
N MET A 1 -1.88 -11.37 10.36
CA MET A 1 -0.76 -12.31 10.74
C MET A 1 0.13 -11.72 11.83
N ARG A 2 0.98 -12.55 12.50
CA ARG A 2 1.94 -12.08 13.53
C ARG A 2 3.35 -12.04 12.97
N ILE A 3 4.09 -10.95 13.22
CA ILE A 3 5.52 -10.84 12.89
C ILE A 3 6.32 -11.50 14.01
N ASN A 4 7.15 -12.46 13.64
CA ASN A 4 8.08 -13.13 14.53
C ASN A 4 9.50 -12.60 14.25
N SER A 5 10.23 -12.24 15.30
CA SER A 5 11.61 -11.74 15.20
C SER A 5 12.59 -12.73 15.79
N VAL A 6 13.65 -13.00 15.07
CA VAL A 6 14.75 -13.89 15.48
C VAL A 6 16.02 -13.06 15.52
N LYS A 7 16.67 -13.03 16.68
CA LYS A 7 17.93 -12.26 16.87
C LYS A 7 19.14 -12.96 16.25
N LYS A 8 19.12 -14.30 16.21
CA LYS A 8 20.20 -15.11 15.66
C LYS A 8 19.64 -16.41 15.11
N SER A 9 19.74 -16.60 13.80
CA SER A 9 19.29 -17.83 13.15
C SER A 9 20.21 -19.01 13.50
N ARG A 10 19.66 -20.20 13.59
CA ARG A 10 20.45 -21.44 13.73
C ARG A 10 20.98 -21.91 12.38
N ASP A 11 20.15 -21.75 11.35
CA ASP A 11 20.39 -22.23 10.00
C ASP A 11 20.35 -21.07 9.00
N ASP A 12 20.85 -21.31 7.79
CA ASP A 12 20.69 -20.42 6.66
C ASP A 12 19.18 -20.25 6.33
N GLN A 13 18.75 -19.02 6.18
CA GLN A 13 17.36 -18.66 5.87
C GLN A 13 17.17 -18.29 4.40
N GLY A 14 18.19 -18.45 3.57
CA GLY A 14 18.18 -18.04 2.17
C GLY A 14 18.36 -16.53 2.03
N ALA A 15 17.52 -15.90 1.22
CA ALA A 15 17.58 -14.47 0.96
C ALA A 15 16.37 -13.73 1.52
N CYS A 16 16.58 -12.46 1.88
CA CYS A 16 15.49 -11.55 2.21
C CYS A 16 14.55 -11.42 1.00
N GLY A 17 13.29 -11.76 1.15
CA GLY A 17 12.34 -11.73 0.05
C GLY A 17 11.98 -10.31 -0.44
N ARG A 18 12.63 -9.24 0.07
CA ARG A 18 12.46 -7.87 -0.42
C ARG A 18 13.73 -7.33 -1.07
N CYS A 19 14.86 -7.29 -0.36
CA CYS A 19 16.10 -6.72 -0.87
C CYS A 19 17.07 -7.75 -1.44
N GLY A 20 16.74 -9.06 -1.38
CA GLY A 20 17.61 -10.13 -1.88
C GLY A 20 18.84 -10.42 -1.04
N GLU A 21 19.09 -9.69 0.06
CA GLU A 21 20.26 -9.89 0.92
C GLU A 21 20.27 -11.30 1.52
N ALA A 22 21.40 -11.97 1.45
CA ALA A 22 21.57 -13.30 2.04
C ALA A 22 21.42 -13.25 3.57
N LEU A 23 20.76 -14.26 4.14
CA LEU A 23 20.52 -14.42 5.57
C LEU A 23 21.15 -15.72 6.07
N PRO A 24 22.50 -15.79 6.12
CA PRO A 24 23.22 -16.99 6.56
C PRO A 24 22.92 -17.31 8.03
N ALA A 25 23.36 -18.48 8.47
CA ALA A 25 23.28 -18.87 9.88
C ALA A 25 23.96 -17.79 10.75
N GLY A 26 23.31 -17.45 11.87
CA GLY A 26 23.73 -16.36 12.75
C GLY A 26 23.09 -15.00 12.46
N SER A 27 22.43 -14.81 11.33
CA SER A 27 21.75 -13.55 10.97
C SER A 27 20.50 -13.30 11.81
N ALA A 28 20.23 -12.02 12.07
CA ALA A 28 18.93 -11.59 12.59
C ALA A 28 17.93 -11.43 11.43
N TYR A 29 16.69 -11.86 11.64
CA TYR A 29 15.64 -11.76 10.63
C TYR A 29 14.25 -11.70 11.24
N ARG A 30 13.27 -11.32 10.42
CA ARG A 30 11.83 -11.33 10.73
C ARG A 30 11.12 -12.25 9.77
N TRP A 31 10.03 -12.84 10.23
CA TRP A 31 9.22 -13.69 9.37
C TRP A 31 7.75 -13.66 9.76
N ILE A 32 6.92 -13.91 8.75
CA ILE A 32 5.48 -14.15 8.89
C ILE A 32 5.14 -15.47 8.19
N LYS A 33 4.05 -16.07 8.62
CA LYS A 33 3.47 -17.23 7.96
C LYS A 33 1.96 -17.10 7.99
N GLY A 34 1.35 -17.15 6.84
CA GLY A 34 -0.08 -17.25 6.68
C GLY A 34 -0.57 -18.67 6.92
N ARG A 35 -1.89 -18.84 6.99
CA ARG A 35 -2.53 -20.13 7.26
C ARG A 35 -2.20 -21.18 6.19
N TYR A 36 -2.15 -20.75 4.93
CA TYR A 36 -2.02 -21.63 3.77
C TYR A 36 -0.78 -21.34 2.91
N GLY A 37 -0.03 -20.30 3.22
CA GLY A 37 1.10 -19.85 2.42
C GLY A 37 2.47 -20.28 2.93
N PRO A 38 3.52 -20.14 2.12
CA PRO A 38 4.89 -20.31 2.56
C PRO A 38 5.28 -19.24 3.57
N ARG A 39 6.29 -19.57 4.38
CA ARG A 39 6.89 -18.60 5.29
C ARG A 39 7.60 -17.51 4.47
N LYS A 40 7.25 -16.24 4.71
CA LYS A 40 7.94 -15.08 4.13
C LYS A 40 9.00 -14.61 5.11
N VAL A 41 10.24 -14.41 4.64
CA VAL A 41 11.40 -14.01 5.45
C VAL A 41 11.92 -12.65 4.99
N ARG A 42 12.28 -11.78 5.92
CA ARG A 42 12.82 -10.44 5.71
C ARG A 42 14.03 -10.21 6.62
N CYS A 43 15.01 -9.43 6.15
CA CYS A 43 16.08 -8.93 7.02
C CYS A 43 15.54 -7.91 8.04
N THR A 44 16.37 -7.39 8.92
CA THR A 44 15.95 -6.44 9.96
C THR A 44 15.98 -4.98 9.50
N LYS A 45 16.38 -4.67 8.28
CA LYS A 45 16.36 -3.32 7.72
C LYS A 45 14.94 -2.75 7.74
N HIS A 46 14.81 -1.44 7.97
CA HIS A 46 13.51 -0.76 8.06
C HIS A 46 12.71 -0.90 6.76
N GLU A 47 13.35 -0.68 5.63
CA GLU A 47 12.78 -0.80 4.28
C GLU A 47 12.27 -2.22 3.94
N CYS A 48 12.75 -3.22 4.66
CA CYS A 48 12.33 -4.62 4.52
C CYS A 48 11.22 -5.02 5.51
N SER A 49 10.56 -4.07 6.15
CA SER A 49 9.39 -4.34 7.00
C SER A 49 8.26 -4.99 6.21
N PHE A 50 7.48 -5.84 6.86
CA PHE A 50 6.26 -6.38 6.29
C PHE A 50 5.23 -5.28 6.15
N ARG A 51 4.55 -5.23 5.02
CA ARG A 51 3.49 -4.28 4.72
C ARG A 51 2.13 -4.82 5.14
N PRO A 52 1.12 -3.96 5.35
CA PRO A 52 -0.24 -4.39 5.68
C PRO A 52 -0.83 -5.40 4.70
N SER A 53 -0.62 -5.21 3.39
CA SER A 53 -1.04 -6.16 2.35
C SER A 53 -0.44 -7.56 2.51
N GLU A 54 0.82 -7.65 2.95
CA GLU A 54 1.50 -8.92 3.18
C GLU A 54 1.06 -9.62 4.47
N MET A 55 0.50 -8.85 5.42
CA MET A 55 0.08 -9.33 6.74
C MET A 55 -1.40 -9.70 6.80
N THR A 56 -2.16 -9.39 5.78
CA THR A 56 -3.59 -9.63 5.67
C THR A 56 -3.84 -10.80 4.73
N GLU A 57 -4.72 -11.73 5.10
CA GLU A 57 -5.13 -12.91 4.30
C GLU A 57 -6.58 -12.81 3.80
N SER A 58 -7.20 -11.66 3.96
CA SER A 58 -8.55 -11.36 3.46
C SER A 58 -8.47 -10.53 2.18
N LYS A 59 -9.62 -10.31 1.55
CA LYS A 59 -9.79 -9.39 0.41
C LYS A 59 -9.23 -7.99 0.68
N MET A 60 -9.19 -7.56 1.95
CA MET A 60 -8.55 -6.30 2.36
C MET A 60 -7.04 -6.23 2.05
N ALA A 61 -6.39 -7.36 1.69
CA ALA A 61 -5.00 -7.33 1.24
C ALA A 61 -4.84 -6.52 -0.05
N ASP A 62 -5.81 -6.60 -0.96
CA ASP A 62 -5.80 -5.87 -2.23
C ASP A 62 -6.04 -4.38 -2.01
N VAL A 63 -6.91 -4.00 -1.06
CA VAL A 63 -7.11 -2.60 -0.64
C VAL A 63 -5.82 -2.01 -0.07
N TYR A 64 -5.15 -2.72 0.84
CA TYR A 64 -3.85 -2.29 1.36
C TYR A 64 -2.78 -2.26 0.26
N GLY A 65 -2.84 -3.16 -0.71
CA GLY A 65 -1.96 -3.18 -1.87
C GLY A 65 -2.14 -1.93 -2.74
N ALA A 66 -3.37 -1.50 -2.97
CA ALA A 66 -3.70 -0.28 -3.68
C ALA A 66 -3.15 0.96 -2.95
N GLN A 67 -3.40 1.08 -1.65
CA GLN A 67 -2.82 2.15 -0.82
C GLN A 67 -1.28 2.19 -0.91
N GLU A 68 -0.63 1.04 -0.73
CA GLU A 68 0.82 0.92 -0.79
C GLU A 68 1.40 1.28 -2.17
N SER A 69 0.63 1.08 -3.25
CA SER A 69 1.02 1.46 -4.60
C SER A 69 1.04 2.99 -4.77
N VAL A 70 0.00 3.67 -4.29
CA VAL A 70 -0.06 5.14 -4.28
C VAL A 70 1.05 5.73 -3.41
N GLU A 71 1.24 5.21 -2.17
CA GLU A 71 2.33 5.64 -1.30
C GLU A 71 3.71 5.46 -1.95
N GLY A 72 3.92 4.33 -2.62
CA GLY A 72 5.17 4.04 -3.34
C GLY A 72 5.39 4.98 -4.53
N PHE A 73 4.34 5.29 -5.27
CA PHE A 73 4.36 6.26 -6.35
C PHE A 73 4.70 7.66 -5.81
N MET A 74 3.99 8.12 -4.78
CA MET A 74 4.21 9.45 -4.18
C MET A 74 5.61 9.59 -3.57
N ALA A 75 6.18 8.53 -2.99
CA ALA A 75 7.54 8.55 -2.46
C ALA A 75 8.62 8.73 -3.53
N GLY A 76 8.33 8.32 -4.77
CA GLY A 76 9.21 8.48 -5.93
C GLY A 76 8.84 9.64 -6.85
N TRP A 77 7.76 10.33 -6.56
CA TRP A 77 7.26 11.41 -7.40
C TRP A 77 8.20 12.63 -7.39
N SER A 78 8.36 13.24 -8.55
CA SER A 78 9.07 14.50 -8.71
C SER A 78 8.18 15.50 -9.46
N PRO A 79 8.43 16.84 -9.31
CA PRO A 79 7.66 17.85 -10.03
C PRO A 79 7.74 17.74 -11.58
N ASP A 80 8.72 17.01 -12.08
CA ASP A 80 8.86 16.73 -13.52
C ASP A 80 7.92 15.61 -13.99
N ALA A 81 7.40 14.80 -13.07
CA ALA A 81 6.32 13.85 -13.34
C ALA A 81 5.02 14.64 -13.45
N GLY A 82 4.26 14.42 -14.50
CA GLY A 82 3.02 15.16 -14.76
C GLY A 82 1.95 14.87 -13.70
N VAL A 83 1.05 15.82 -13.49
CA VAL A 83 -0.16 15.65 -12.65
C VAL A 83 -0.98 14.44 -13.10
N GLY A 84 -1.02 14.17 -14.42
CA GLY A 84 -1.72 13.01 -14.98
C GLY A 84 -1.22 11.66 -14.47
N ASP A 85 0.06 11.55 -14.09
CA ASP A 85 0.60 10.31 -13.50
C ASP A 85 0.05 10.07 -12.09
N VAL A 86 -0.14 11.16 -11.31
CA VAL A 86 -0.79 11.09 -9.98
C VAL A 86 -2.24 10.63 -10.12
N GLN A 87 -2.97 11.25 -11.06
CA GLN A 87 -4.35 10.91 -11.34
C GLN A 87 -4.49 9.45 -11.75
N SER A 88 -3.62 8.96 -12.64
CA SER A 88 -3.62 7.56 -13.06
C SER A 88 -3.39 6.62 -11.87
N ALA A 89 -2.40 6.90 -11.02
CA ALA A 89 -2.11 6.07 -9.84
C ALA A 89 -3.27 6.05 -8.84
N CYS A 90 -3.96 7.17 -8.64
CA CYS A 90 -5.13 7.24 -7.77
C CYS A 90 -6.34 6.54 -8.39
N SER A 91 -6.56 6.69 -9.71
CA SER A 91 -7.64 6.01 -10.42
C SER A 91 -7.49 4.49 -10.37
N ASP A 92 -6.27 3.98 -10.62
CA ASP A 92 -5.97 2.55 -10.51
C ASP A 92 -6.22 2.02 -9.09
N ALA A 93 -5.88 2.81 -8.07
CA ALA A 93 -6.14 2.45 -6.68
C ALA A 93 -7.64 2.45 -6.36
N ALA A 94 -8.39 3.44 -6.82
CA ALA A 94 -9.84 3.52 -6.64
C ALA A 94 -10.55 2.35 -7.31
N GLU A 95 -10.14 1.96 -8.53
CA GLU A 95 -10.68 0.79 -9.24
C GLU A 95 -10.40 -0.50 -8.47
N ALA A 96 -9.19 -0.69 -7.94
CA ALA A 96 -8.86 -1.86 -7.13
C ALA A 96 -9.71 -1.93 -5.85
N ILE A 97 -9.96 -0.80 -5.18
CA ILE A 97 -10.82 -0.75 -3.98
C ILE A 97 -12.28 -1.08 -4.35
N ARG A 98 -12.81 -0.53 -5.46
CA ARG A 98 -14.17 -0.83 -5.95
C ARG A 98 -14.34 -2.30 -6.32
N SER A 99 -13.33 -2.92 -6.90
CA SER A 99 -13.34 -4.37 -7.19
C SER A 99 -13.52 -5.19 -5.92
N VAL A 100 -12.85 -4.82 -4.83
CA VAL A 100 -13.01 -5.48 -3.53
C VAL A 100 -14.40 -5.21 -2.92
N ALA A 101 -14.93 -3.99 -3.07
CA ALA A 101 -16.28 -3.65 -2.62
C ALA A 101 -17.34 -4.53 -3.32
N GLU A 102 -17.22 -4.73 -4.62
CA GLU A 102 -18.12 -5.59 -5.39
C GLU A 102 -18.06 -7.04 -4.91
N GLU A 103 -16.86 -7.57 -4.66
CA GLU A 103 -16.72 -8.92 -4.10
C GLU A 103 -17.36 -9.08 -2.70
N TYR A 104 -17.37 -8.02 -1.87
CA TYR A 104 -18.08 -8.04 -0.60
C TYR A 104 -19.59 -8.01 -0.81
N ARG A 105 -20.09 -7.28 -1.82
CA ARG A 105 -21.49 -7.22 -2.18
C ARG A 105 -22.02 -8.57 -2.68
N GLU A 106 -21.28 -9.19 -3.60
CA GLU A 106 -21.60 -10.54 -4.08
C GLU A 106 -21.66 -11.56 -2.91
N ALA A 107 -20.72 -11.45 -1.98
CA ALA A 107 -20.72 -12.31 -0.80
C ALA A 107 -21.92 -12.03 0.13
N ALA A 108 -22.31 -10.76 0.30
CA ALA A 108 -23.50 -10.38 1.08
C ALA A 108 -24.78 -10.93 0.46
N GLU A 109 -24.93 -10.82 -0.85
CA GLU A 109 -26.07 -11.37 -1.61
C GLU A 109 -26.15 -12.90 -1.45
N ALA A 110 -25.02 -13.60 -1.54
CA ALA A 110 -24.96 -15.05 -1.39
C ALA A 110 -25.34 -15.52 0.03
N MET A 111 -25.13 -14.67 1.05
CA MET A 111 -25.48 -14.95 2.45
C MET A 111 -26.92 -14.54 2.81
N GLY A 112 -27.61 -13.83 1.94
CA GLY A 112 -28.96 -13.33 2.18
C GLY A 112 -29.01 -12.40 3.40
N GLY A 113 -30.07 -12.48 4.21
CA GLY A 113 -30.26 -11.57 5.36
C GLY A 113 -29.17 -11.58 6.44
N ALA A 114 -28.18 -12.47 6.37
CA ALA A 114 -27.00 -12.48 7.25
C ALA A 114 -25.81 -11.69 6.70
N GLY A 115 -25.96 -11.07 5.51
CA GLY A 115 -24.89 -10.39 4.79
C GLY A 115 -24.68 -8.91 5.14
N SER A 116 -25.45 -8.34 6.10
CA SER A 116 -25.45 -6.89 6.38
C SER A 116 -24.06 -6.30 6.71
N GLU A 117 -23.25 -7.01 7.50
CA GLU A 117 -21.87 -6.52 7.81
C GLU A 117 -20.98 -6.45 6.57
N MET A 118 -21.20 -7.33 5.59
CA MET A 118 -20.47 -7.31 4.33
C MET A 118 -20.94 -6.18 3.42
N GLU A 119 -22.23 -5.88 3.44
CA GLU A 119 -22.82 -4.76 2.70
C GLU A 119 -22.36 -3.41 3.27
N ASP A 120 -22.31 -3.27 4.61
CA ASP A 120 -21.74 -2.11 5.27
C ASP A 120 -20.26 -1.93 4.89
N LYS A 121 -19.50 -3.02 4.83
CA LYS A 121 -18.11 -2.99 4.43
C LYS A 121 -17.92 -2.62 2.96
N ALA A 122 -18.76 -3.11 2.08
CA ALA A 122 -18.76 -2.73 0.67
C ALA A 122 -19.00 -1.22 0.51
N SER A 123 -19.99 -0.68 1.21
CA SER A 123 -20.32 0.75 1.19
C SER A 123 -19.19 1.63 1.74
N GLU A 124 -18.50 1.17 2.80
CA GLU A 124 -17.33 1.85 3.34
C GLU A 124 -16.18 1.90 2.30
N LEU A 125 -15.93 0.80 1.61
CA LEU A 125 -14.88 0.73 0.59
C LEU A 125 -15.20 1.60 -0.63
N GLU A 126 -16.45 1.69 -1.04
CA GLU A 126 -16.86 2.62 -2.11
C GLU A 126 -16.61 4.07 -1.72
N SER A 127 -16.96 4.45 -0.48
CA SER A 127 -16.65 5.79 0.02
C SER A 127 -15.15 6.08 -0.02
N TRP A 128 -14.31 5.11 0.34
CA TRP A 128 -12.85 5.29 0.25
C TRP A 128 -12.36 5.41 -1.19
N ALA A 129 -12.93 4.66 -2.13
CA ALA A 129 -12.59 4.79 -3.53
C ALA A 129 -12.94 6.17 -4.09
N ASP A 130 -14.12 6.69 -3.72
CA ASP A 130 -14.56 8.03 -4.10
C ASP A 130 -13.68 9.12 -3.49
N ASP A 131 -13.25 8.96 -2.24
CA ASP A 131 -12.32 9.90 -1.58
C ASP A 131 -10.96 9.94 -2.30
N VAL A 132 -10.43 8.78 -2.73
CA VAL A 132 -9.18 8.70 -3.49
C VAL A 132 -9.32 9.36 -4.86
N GLU A 133 -10.43 9.16 -5.55
CA GLU A 133 -10.69 9.75 -6.87
C GLU A 133 -10.91 11.27 -6.76
N ASN A 134 -11.61 11.74 -5.74
CA ASN A 134 -11.79 13.16 -5.47
C ASN A 134 -10.45 13.84 -5.14
N ALA A 135 -9.60 13.21 -4.31
CA ALA A 135 -8.26 13.72 -4.04
C ALA A 135 -7.41 13.84 -5.31
N ALA A 136 -7.56 12.92 -6.26
CA ALA A 136 -6.87 13.00 -7.56
C ALA A 136 -7.37 14.16 -8.41
N ASN A 137 -8.68 14.44 -8.41
CA ASN A 137 -9.28 15.56 -9.13
C ASN A 137 -8.88 16.91 -8.50
N ASP A 138 -8.84 16.98 -7.17
CA ASP A 138 -8.36 18.18 -6.46
C ASP A 138 -6.90 18.51 -6.79
N PHE A 139 -6.09 17.51 -7.14
CA PHE A 139 -4.71 17.70 -7.59
C PHE A 139 -4.63 18.34 -8.99
N GLU A 140 -5.64 18.14 -9.85
CA GLU A 140 -5.71 18.78 -11.17
C GLU A 140 -5.91 20.29 -11.06
N ASP A 141 -6.71 20.73 -10.07
CA ASP A 141 -7.00 22.13 -9.81
C ASP A 141 -5.86 22.83 -9.03
N PHE A 142 -4.87 22.08 -8.55
CA PHE A 142 -3.71 22.60 -7.85
C PHE A 142 -2.71 23.20 -8.85
N GLU A 143 -2.95 24.44 -9.28
CA GLU A 143 -1.92 25.28 -9.89
C GLU A 143 -0.93 25.70 -8.79
N PRO A 144 0.30 25.14 -8.76
CA PRO A 144 1.29 25.67 -7.84
C PRO A 144 1.57 27.11 -8.23
N SER A 145 1.16 28.03 -7.38
CA SER A 145 1.50 29.44 -7.55
C SER A 145 3.00 29.62 -7.32
N TYR A 146 3.79 29.38 -8.35
CA TYR A 146 5.24 29.58 -8.33
C TYR A 146 5.66 31.06 -8.27
N GLU A 147 4.72 32.00 -8.24
CA GLU A 147 5.02 33.43 -8.19
C GLU A 147 5.66 33.91 -6.88
N ALA A 148 5.64 33.10 -5.82
CA ALA A 148 6.10 33.55 -4.50
C ALA A 148 7.52 33.12 -4.10
N ALA A 149 8.22 32.31 -4.87
CA ALA A 149 9.38 31.57 -4.36
C ALA A 149 10.76 31.98 -4.87
N ILE A 150 10.92 32.88 -5.82
CA ILE A 150 12.25 33.25 -6.34
C ILE A 150 12.48 34.78 -6.35
N GLU A 151 12.26 35.43 -5.25
CA GLU A 151 13.04 36.61 -4.93
C GLU A 151 14.06 36.24 -3.85
N CYS A 152 15.20 35.73 -4.27
CA CYS A 152 16.36 35.63 -3.37
C CYS A 152 16.82 37.06 -3.02
N PRO A 153 16.64 37.53 -1.76
CA PRO A 153 17.06 38.90 -1.41
C PRO A 153 18.58 39.13 -1.49
N LYS A 154 19.36 38.06 -1.67
CA LYS A 154 20.84 38.09 -1.75
C LYS A 154 21.36 38.03 -3.17
N CYS A 155 20.51 37.89 -4.19
CA CYS A 155 20.95 37.87 -5.59
C CYS A 155 20.68 39.17 -6.33
N ARG A 156 20.35 40.23 -5.59
CA ARG A 156 20.26 41.61 -6.13
C ARG A 156 21.56 42.36 -5.83
N ASP A 157 22.65 42.01 -6.49
CA ASP A 157 23.81 42.89 -6.72
C ASP A 157 24.48 42.51 -8.05
#